data_988af8d0946b55157a1eb76370ff4cad
#
_entry.id   988af8d0946b55157a1eb76370ff4cad
#
_cell.length_a   1.000
_cell.length_b   1.000
_cell.length_c   1.000
_cell.angle_alpha   90.00
_cell.angle_beta   90.00
_cell.angle_gamma   90.00
#
_symmetry.space_group_name_H-M   'P 1'
#
loop_
_entity.id
_entity.type
_entity.pdbx_description
1 polymer ?
#
loop_
_entity_poly.entity_id
_entity_poly.type
_entity_poly.pdbx_seq_one_letter_code
_entity_poly.pdbx_strand_id
1 'polypeptide(L)'
;MEDIEAIAVLQDPVRRRLYDYVVSQDHDVSRNEAAEGTGIQRTLAAFHLDKLVDAGLLETESKRLSGRSGPGAGRPAKLYRRSAAERQFSVPARDYRTAADLLAEVAEVARLDTELQAAARREGRAAAGPVEDLAAAKELLAARGYEPRLDGDVLRLVNCPFHVLSQRHPGLVCGMNLALLEGLLEDADGLTARMDPRPGLCCVVVERSKNNES
;
A
#
# COMPACT_ATOMS: atom_id res chain seq x y z
N MET A 1 -20.67 11.18 -0.61
CA MET A 1 -21.54 10.14 -1.26
C MET A 1 -20.73 9.32 -2.26
N GLU A 2 -19.84 9.92 -3.02
CA GLU A 2 -19.01 9.22 -4.02
C GLU A 2 -18.17 8.07 -3.44
N ASP A 3 -17.63 8.20 -2.22
CA ASP A 3 -16.82 7.14 -1.62
C ASP A 3 -17.65 5.92 -1.19
N ILE A 4 -18.91 6.11 -0.78
CA ILE A 4 -19.82 4.99 -0.48
C ILE A 4 -20.12 4.20 -1.75
N GLU A 5 -20.38 4.89 -2.86
CA GLU A 5 -20.68 4.26 -4.15
C GLU A 5 -19.47 3.49 -4.68
N ALA A 6 -18.27 4.06 -4.54
CA ALA A 6 -17.03 3.38 -4.91
C ALA A 6 -16.81 2.09 -4.09
N ILE A 7 -17.02 2.13 -2.77
CA ILE A 7 -16.90 0.94 -1.92
C ILE A 7 -17.99 -0.08 -2.22
N ALA A 8 -19.22 0.36 -2.51
CA ALA A 8 -20.33 -0.53 -2.87
C ALA A 8 -20.05 -1.34 -4.15
N VAL A 9 -19.25 -0.80 -5.06
CA VAL A 9 -18.82 -1.53 -6.26
C VAL A 9 -18.04 -2.81 -5.90
N LEU A 10 -17.30 -2.84 -4.78
CA LEU A 10 -16.54 -3.99 -4.29
C LEU A 10 -17.40 -5.05 -3.55
N GLN A 11 -18.71 -4.84 -3.40
CA GLN A 11 -19.62 -5.87 -2.87
C GLN A 11 -19.76 -7.07 -3.81
N ASP A 12 -19.63 -6.84 -5.12
CA ASP A 12 -19.63 -7.93 -6.11
C ASP A 12 -18.34 -8.74 -5.98
N PRO A 13 -18.43 -10.06 -5.71
CA PRO A 13 -17.25 -10.89 -5.45
C PRO A 13 -16.34 -11.04 -6.68
N VAL A 14 -16.88 -10.94 -7.89
CA VAL A 14 -16.10 -10.99 -9.13
C VAL A 14 -15.27 -9.71 -9.28
N ARG A 15 -15.90 -8.53 -9.04
CA ARG A 15 -15.19 -7.25 -9.06
C ARG A 15 -14.12 -7.17 -7.98
N ARG A 16 -14.43 -7.61 -6.76
CA ARG A 16 -13.46 -7.64 -5.67
C ARG A 16 -12.25 -8.49 -6.05
N ARG A 17 -12.44 -9.71 -6.56
CA ARG A 17 -11.36 -10.60 -6.99
C ARG A 17 -10.48 -9.96 -8.08
N LEU A 18 -11.11 -9.29 -9.06
CA LEU A 18 -10.37 -8.58 -10.11
C LEU A 18 -9.60 -7.38 -9.57
N TYR A 19 -10.20 -6.63 -8.64
CA TYR A 19 -9.53 -5.52 -7.95
C TYR A 19 -8.31 -6.02 -7.17
N ASP A 20 -8.49 -7.03 -6.31
CA ASP A 20 -7.43 -7.61 -5.49
C ASP A 20 -6.29 -8.16 -6.37
N TYR A 21 -6.63 -8.79 -7.50
CA TYR A 21 -5.63 -9.25 -8.46
C TYR A 21 -4.83 -8.09 -9.03
N VAL A 22 -5.48 -7.06 -9.57
CA VAL A 22 -4.79 -5.90 -10.17
C VAL A 22 -3.89 -5.20 -9.16
N VAL A 23 -4.38 -4.97 -7.94
CA VAL A 23 -3.59 -4.25 -6.92
C VAL A 23 -2.46 -5.09 -6.33
N SER A 24 -2.52 -6.43 -6.47
CA SER A 24 -1.45 -7.32 -6.04
C SER A 24 -0.27 -7.38 -7.00
N GLN A 25 -0.43 -6.91 -8.24
CA GLN A 25 0.66 -6.91 -9.22
C GLN A 25 1.58 -5.70 -9.04
N ASP A 26 2.83 -5.82 -9.49
CA ASP A 26 3.85 -4.77 -9.50
C ASP A 26 3.93 -4.01 -10.83
N HIS A 27 3.05 -4.35 -11.76
CA HIS A 27 2.96 -3.79 -13.10
C HIS A 27 1.51 -3.54 -13.52
N ASP A 28 1.34 -2.79 -14.60
CA ASP A 28 0.03 -2.52 -15.19
C ASP A 28 -0.54 -3.80 -15.83
N VAL A 29 -1.73 -4.19 -15.40
CA VAL A 29 -2.38 -5.47 -15.75
C VAL A 29 -3.27 -5.33 -16.99
N SER A 30 -3.12 -6.23 -17.96
CA SER A 30 -4.02 -6.30 -19.10
C SER A 30 -5.33 -7.06 -18.79
N ARG A 31 -6.38 -6.86 -19.61
CA ARG A 31 -7.63 -7.64 -19.47
C ARG A 31 -7.44 -9.14 -19.53
N ASN A 32 -6.53 -9.59 -20.41
CA ASN A 32 -6.29 -11.01 -20.61
C ASN A 32 -5.65 -11.58 -19.37
N GLU A 33 -4.62 -10.92 -18.88
CA GLU A 33 -3.90 -11.29 -17.67
C GLU A 33 -4.81 -11.32 -16.45
N ALA A 34 -5.64 -10.29 -16.24
CA ALA A 34 -6.60 -10.28 -15.14
C ALA A 34 -7.63 -11.42 -15.26
N ALA A 35 -8.08 -11.73 -16.48
CA ALA A 35 -9.00 -12.83 -16.76
C ALA A 35 -8.37 -14.19 -16.44
N GLU A 36 -7.15 -14.44 -16.89
CA GLU A 36 -6.38 -15.64 -16.66
C GLU A 36 -6.03 -15.82 -15.17
N GLY A 37 -5.48 -14.77 -14.54
CA GLY A 37 -5.07 -14.82 -13.14
C GLY A 37 -6.22 -15.01 -12.15
N THR A 38 -7.44 -14.62 -12.54
CA THR A 38 -8.64 -14.77 -11.70
C THR A 38 -9.55 -15.93 -12.08
N GLY A 39 -9.31 -16.58 -13.23
CA GLY A 39 -10.20 -17.62 -13.78
C GLY A 39 -11.55 -17.09 -14.27
N ILE A 40 -11.64 -15.79 -14.60
CA ILE A 40 -12.88 -15.12 -15.04
C ILE A 40 -12.88 -15.00 -16.57
N GLN A 41 -14.03 -15.25 -17.20
CA GLN A 41 -14.15 -15.08 -18.66
C GLN A 41 -13.77 -13.67 -19.08
N ARG A 42 -12.96 -13.51 -20.16
CA ARG A 42 -12.38 -12.25 -20.62
C ARG A 42 -13.39 -11.10 -20.82
N THR A 43 -14.56 -11.40 -21.38
CA THR A 43 -15.61 -10.39 -21.61
C THR A 43 -16.19 -9.89 -20.29
N LEU A 44 -16.39 -10.79 -19.33
CA LEU A 44 -16.88 -10.48 -17.99
C LEU A 44 -15.82 -9.70 -17.20
N ALA A 45 -14.55 -10.12 -17.27
CA ALA A 45 -13.44 -9.42 -16.66
C ALA A 45 -13.34 -7.97 -17.18
N ALA A 46 -13.44 -7.78 -18.52
CA ALA A 46 -13.43 -6.44 -19.13
C ALA A 46 -14.55 -5.55 -18.59
N PHE A 47 -15.78 -6.07 -18.50
CA PHE A 47 -16.93 -5.33 -17.97
C PHE A 47 -16.71 -4.91 -16.51
N HIS A 48 -16.25 -5.82 -15.66
CA HIS A 48 -16.03 -5.51 -14.25
C HIS A 48 -14.82 -4.59 -14.02
N LEU A 49 -13.74 -4.73 -14.80
CA LEU A 49 -12.59 -3.83 -14.74
C LEU A 49 -12.99 -2.39 -15.15
N ASP A 50 -13.80 -2.25 -16.20
CA ASP A 50 -14.29 -0.93 -16.60
C ASP A 50 -15.20 -0.31 -15.52
N LYS A 51 -16.02 -1.11 -14.82
CA LYS A 51 -16.81 -0.64 -13.67
C LYS A 51 -15.94 -0.19 -12.48
N LEU A 52 -14.80 -0.83 -12.25
CA LEU A 52 -13.85 -0.39 -11.24
C LEU A 52 -13.17 0.93 -11.64
N VAL A 53 -12.92 1.14 -12.91
CA VAL A 53 -12.42 2.43 -13.44
C VAL A 53 -13.47 3.53 -13.31
N ASP A 54 -14.73 3.26 -13.69
CA ASP A 54 -15.84 4.21 -13.56
C ASP A 54 -16.04 4.66 -12.09
N ALA A 55 -15.80 3.75 -11.14
CA ALA A 55 -15.85 4.02 -9.71
C ALA A 55 -14.57 4.71 -9.16
N GLY A 56 -13.55 4.94 -9.98
CA GLY A 56 -12.29 5.55 -9.59
C GLY A 56 -11.43 4.69 -8.64
N LEU A 57 -11.66 3.37 -8.61
CA LEU A 57 -10.85 2.41 -7.84
C LEU A 57 -9.63 1.93 -8.64
N LEU A 58 -9.77 1.86 -9.96
CA LEU A 58 -8.68 1.61 -10.90
C LEU A 58 -8.55 2.79 -11.86
N GLU A 59 -7.39 2.95 -12.42
CA GLU A 59 -7.11 3.84 -13.54
C GLU A 59 -6.54 3.05 -14.72
N THR A 60 -6.56 3.64 -15.89
CA THR A 60 -6.13 2.95 -17.11
C THR A 60 -5.10 3.74 -17.88
N GLU A 61 -4.14 3.00 -18.44
CA GLU A 61 -3.21 3.50 -19.44
C GLU A 61 -3.33 2.69 -20.73
N SER A 62 -3.15 3.35 -21.87
CA SER A 62 -3.14 2.69 -23.18
C SER A 62 -1.71 2.54 -23.67
N LYS A 63 -1.18 1.30 -23.66
CA LYS A 63 0.20 1.01 -24.04
C LYS A 63 0.27 -0.02 -25.16
N ARG A 64 1.20 0.16 -26.09
CA ARG A 64 1.49 -0.86 -27.12
C ARG A 64 2.44 -1.89 -26.54
N LEU A 65 1.95 -3.11 -26.35
CA LEU A 65 2.74 -4.23 -25.79
C LEU A 65 3.79 -4.77 -26.79
N SER A 66 3.61 -4.49 -28.10
CA SER A 66 4.49 -5.05 -29.15
C SER A 66 5.80 -4.27 -29.38
N GLY A 67 5.99 -3.12 -28.74
CA GLY A 67 7.15 -2.23 -28.98
C GLY A 67 7.26 -1.69 -30.41
N ARG A 68 6.35 -2.07 -31.33
CA ARG A 68 6.35 -1.64 -32.75
C ARG A 68 5.55 -0.35 -32.90
N SER A 69 6.10 0.59 -33.69
CA SER A 69 5.42 1.82 -34.08
C SER A 69 5.14 1.81 -35.61
N GLY A 70 3.98 2.33 -36.05
CA GLY A 70 3.62 2.48 -37.46
C GLY A 70 2.35 1.72 -37.85
N PRO A 71 1.95 1.80 -39.16
CA PRO A 71 0.81 1.08 -39.72
C PRO A 71 1.02 -0.44 -39.53
N GLY A 72 0.06 -1.13 -38.89
CA GLY A 72 0.13 -2.56 -38.62
C GLY A 72 0.65 -2.95 -37.23
N ALA A 73 1.03 -1.99 -36.37
CA ALA A 73 1.53 -2.26 -35.00
C ALA A 73 0.45 -2.74 -33.99
N GLY A 74 -0.79 -2.93 -34.41
CA GLY A 74 -1.91 -3.35 -33.55
C GLY A 74 -2.51 -2.20 -32.72
N ARG A 75 -3.70 -2.43 -32.17
CA ARG A 75 -4.37 -1.47 -31.27
C ARG A 75 -3.67 -1.49 -29.92
N PRO A 76 -3.39 -0.32 -29.29
CA PRO A 76 -2.88 -0.26 -27.93
C PRO A 76 -3.75 -1.08 -26.97
N ALA A 77 -3.10 -1.84 -26.08
CA ALA A 77 -3.79 -2.56 -25.03
C ALA A 77 -4.17 -1.58 -23.91
N LYS A 78 -5.39 -1.72 -23.39
CA LYS A 78 -5.82 -1.05 -22.18
C LYS A 78 -5.27 -1.82 -20.99
N LEU A 79 -4.46 -1.16 -20.19
CA LEU A 79 -3.85 -1.67 -18.98
C LEU A 79 -4.53 -1.02 -17.78
N TYR A 80 -4.62 -1.75 -16.68
CA TYR A 80 -5.28 -1.33 -15.46
C TYR A 80 -4.28 -1.35 -14.31
N ARG A 81 -4.37 -0.35 -13.44
CA ARG A 81 -3.60 -0.27 -12.19
C ARG A 81 -4.46 0.33 -11.09
N ARG A 82 -4.02 0.23 -9.85
CA ARG A 82 -4.65 0.91 -8.72
C ARG A 82 -4.73 2.41 -9.00
N SER A 83 -5.85 3.03 -8.69
CA SER A 83 -5.97 4.49 -8.66
C SER A 83 -5.11 5.07 -7.53
N ALA A 84 -4.42 6.18 -7.78
CA ALA A 84 -3.67 6.90 -6.77
C ALA A 84 -4.59 7.64 -5.76
N ALA A 85 -5.88 7.76 -6.06
CA ALA A 85 -6.84 8.43 -5.19
C ALA A 85 -7.14 7.59 -3.95
N GLU A 86 -6.83 8.15 -2.77
CA GLU A 86 -7.22 7.56 -1.50
C GLU A 86 -8.72 7.75 -1.25
N ARG A 87 -9.40 6.68 -0.84
CA ARG A 87 -10.81 6.67 -0.45
C ARG A 87 -10.93 6.38 1.04
N GLN A 88 -11.61 7.27 1.75
CA GLN A 88 -11.87 7.12 3.18
C GLN A 88 -13.35 7.32 3.46
N PHE A 89 -13.93 6.42 4.25
CA PHE A 89 -15.34 6.47 4.61
C PHE A 89 -15.55 6.30 6.11
N SER A 90 -16.38 7.16 6.68
CA SER A 90 -16.80 7.03 8.08
C SER A 90 -18.27 7.43 8.26
N VAL A 91 -18.99 6.72 9.15
CA VAL A 91 -20.38 7.03 9.54
C VAL A 91 -20.47 7.23 11.06
N PRO A 92 -20.87 8.39 11.53
CA PRO A 92 -21.03 9.66 10.82
C PRO A 92 -19.69 10.17 10.28
N ALA A 93 -19.71 11.11 9.33
CA ALA A 93 -18.49 11.68 8.76
C ALA A 93 -17.55 12.21 9.85
N ARG A 94 -16.27 11.90 9.74
CA ARG A 94 -15.18 12.33 10.64
C ARG A 94 -14.05 12.92 9.81
N ASP A 95 -13.42 13.95 10.32
CA ASP A 95 -12.27 14.59 9.70
C ASP A 95 -11.01 14.39 10.55
N TYR A 96 -10.59 13.13 10.64
CA TYR A 96 -9.34 12.79 11.33
C TYR A 96 -8.11 13.23 10.54
N ARG A 97 -8.24 13.39 9.22
CA ARG A 97 -7.15 13.88 8.36
C ARG A 97 -6.75 15.29 8.73
N THR A 98 -7.69 16.23 8.74
CA THR A 98 -7.40 17.63 9.14
C THR A 98 -6.86 17.71 10.56
N ALA A 99 -7.43 16.93 11.50
CA ALA A 99 -6.92 16.90 12.87
C ALA A 99 -5.48 16.40 12.94
N ALA A 100 -5.16 15.31 12.23
CA ALA A 100 -3.81 14.75 12.19
C ALA A 100 -2.80 15.70 11.54
N ASP A 101 -3.20 16.41 10.49
CA ASP A 101 -2.38 17.38 9.77
C ASP A 101 -2.01 18.58 10.67
N LEU A 102 -2.99 19.15 11.37
CA LEU A 102 -2.74 20.23 12.32
C LEU A 102 -1.85 19.81 13.49
N LEU A 103 -2.03 18.60 14.01
CA LEU A 103 -1.18 18.07 15.07
C LEU A 103 0.26 17.82 14.57
N ALA A 104 0.41 17.32 13.35
CA ALA A 104 1.72 17.12 12.74
C ALA A 104 2.46 18.46 12.53
N GLU A 105 1.77 19.50 12.01
CA GLU A 105 2.33 20.83 11.86
C GLU A 105 2.83 21.40 13.18
N VAL A 106 2.03 21.29 14.24
CA VAL A 106 2.44 21.75 15.59
C VAL A 106 3.63 20.95 16.11
N ALA A 107 3.66 19.63 15.90
CA ALA A 107 4.76 18.78 16.32
C ALA A 107 6.08 19.14 15.60
N GLU A 108 6.04 19.43 14.29
CA GLU A 108 7.21 19.88 13.52
C GLU A 108 7.72 21.22 14.01
N VAL A 109 6.83 22.21 14.19
CA VAL A 109 7.22 23.54 14.70
C VAL A 109 7.84 23.44 16.08
N ALA A 110 7.30 22.60 16.95
CA ALA A 110 7.80 22.38 18.29
C ALA A 110 9.00 21.40 18.36
N ARG A 111 9.42 20.80 17.23
CA ARG A 111 10.51 19.81 17.12
C ARG A 111 10.33 18.60 18.03
N LEU A 112 9.12 18.05 18.07
CA LEU A 112 8.75 16.92 18.91
C LEU A 112 8.99 15.56 18.23
N ASP A 113 9.95 15.47 17.31
CA ASP A 113 10.26 14.25 16.55
C ASP A 113 10.63 13.08 17.49
N THR A 114 11.50 13.34 18.46
CA THR A 114 11.97 12.33 19.41
C THR A 114 10.84 11.81 20.30
N GLU A 115 10.01 12.70 20.80
CA GLU A 115 8.87 12.37 21.67
C GLU A 115 7.81 11.58 20.89
N LEU A 116 7.54 11.97 19.64
CA LEU A 116 6.63 11.25 18.78
C LEU A 116 7.14 9.85 18.43
N GLN A 117 8.43 9.72 18.10
CA GLN A 117 9.06 8.42 17.83
C GLN A 117 9.04 7.52 19.08
N ALA A 118 9.31 8.09 20.25
CA ALA A 118 9.24 7.35 21.52
C ALA A 118 7.80 6.87 21.82
N ALA A 119 6.80 7.70 21.52
CA ALA A 119 5.39 7.31 21.65
C ALA A 119 5.01 6.22 20.63
N ALA A 120 5.42 6.35 19.38
CA ALA A 120 5.18 5.36 18.33
C ALA A 120 5.82 4.01 18.65
N ARG A 121 7.05 3.99 19.17
CA ARG A 121 7.72 2.74 19.61
C ARG A 121 6.97 2.07 20.75
N ARG A 122 6.48 2.82 21.74
CA ARG A 122 5.65 2.25 22.82
C ARG A 122 4.35 1.65 22.29
N GLU A 123 3.69 2.32 21.35
CA GLU A 123 2.49 1.81 20.68
C GLU A 123 2.78 0.54 19.89
N GLY A 124 3.92 0.52 19.17
CA GLY A 124 4.38 -0.67 18.46
C GLY A 124 4.56 -1.86 19.39
N ARG A 125 5.24 -1.68 20.52
CA ARG A 125 5.41 -2.73 21.56
C ARG A 125 4.07 -3.21 22.11
N ALA A 126 3.17 -2.31 22.44
CA ALA A 126 1.86 -2.65 22.99
C ALA A 126 1.02 -3.46 21.99
N ALA A 127 1.23 -3.25 20.71
CA ALA A 127 0.56 -3.93 19.61
C ALA A 127 1.37 -5.09 19.01
N ALA A 128 2.54 -5.40 19.55
CA ALA A 128 3.39 -6.51 19.11
C ALA A 128 2.71 -7.86 19.32
N GLY A 129 3.03 -8.79 18.44
CA GLY A 129 2.62 -10.20 18.53
C GLY A 129 3.81 -11.10 18.23
N PRO A 130 3.66 -12.40 18.33
CA PRO A 130 4.73 -13.33 18.00
C PRO A 130 5.09 -13.20 16.50
N VAL A 131 6.35 -12.89 16.22
CA VAL A 131 6.89 -12.75 14.85
C VAL A 131 8.18 -13.54 14.79
N GLU A 132 8.10 -14.75 14.22
CA GLU A 132 9.23 -15.67 14.15
C GLU A 132 10.06 -15.51 12.87
N ASP A 133 9.43 -15.01 11.80
CA ASP A 133 10.07 -14.88 10.49
C ASP A 133 9.44 -13.76 9.62
N LEU A 134 9.97 -13.59 8.41
CA LEU A 134 9.45 -12.61 7.43
C LEU A 134 8.01 -12.91 6.99
N ALA A 135 7.57 -14.18 7.02
CA ALA A 135 6.20 -14.52 6.66
C ALA A 135 5.21 -14.05 7.74
N ALA A 136 5.52 -14.29 9.01
CA ALA A 136 4.76 -13.78 10.15
C ALA A 136 4.76 -12.24 10.18
N ALA A 137 5.91 -11.61 9.91
CA ALA A 137 6.00 -10.16 9.78
C ALA A 137 5.12 -9.61 8.64
N LYS A 138 5.07 -10.31 7.50
CA LYS A 138 4.20 -9.96 6.38
C LYS A 138 2.72 -9.95 6.78
N GLU A 139 2.25 -10.98 7.44
CA GLU A 139 0.87 -11.09 7.94
C GLU A 139 0.54 -9.97 8.94
N LEU A 140 1.43 -9.74 9.91
CA LEU A 140 1.31 -8.69 10.91
C LEU A 140 1.16 -7.30 10.28
N LEU A 141 2.00 -7.00 9.30
CA LEU A 141 2.02 -5.70 8.60
C LEU A 141 0.81 -5.55 7.67
N ALA A 142 0.41 -6.62 6.97
CA ALA A 142 -0.78 -6.61 6.13
C ALA A 142 -2.05 -6.30 6.93
N ALA A 143 -2.19 -6.87 8.12
CA ALA A 143 -3.31 -6.59 9.02
C ALA A 143 -3.38 -5.12 9.50
N ARG A 144 -2.28 -4.35 9.36
CA ARG A 144 -2.17 -2.93 9.71
C ARG A 144 -2.24 -1.97 8.53
N GLY A 145 -2.64 -2.48 7.35
CA GLY A 145 -2.82 -1.67 6.14
C GLY A 145 -1.55 -1.38 5.35
N TYR A 146 -0.40 -1.95 5.74
CA TYR A 146 0.75 -2.03 4.85
C TYR A 146 0.50 -3.10 3.79
N GLU A 147 1.13 -2.98 2.64
CA GLU A 147 1.08 -4.03 1.61
C GLU A 147 2.48 -4.60 1.42
N PRO A 148 2.90 -5.51 2.30
CA PRO A 148 4.26 -6.03 2.28
C PRO A 148 4.46 -6.99 1.10
N ARG A 149 5.51 -6.75 0.31
CA ARG A 149 5.99 -7.63 -0.76
C ARG A 149 7.40 -8.06 -0.46
N LEU A 150 7.67 -9.35 -0.66
CA LEU A 150 9.01 -9.90 -0.50
C LEU A 150 9.84 -9.57 -1.75
N ASP A 151 10.98 -8.93 -1.54
CA ASP A 151 11.99 -8.62 -2.54
C ASP A 151 13.34 -9.18 -2.03
N GLY A 152 13.66 -10.42 -2.40
CA GLY A 152 14.75 -11.17 -1.77
C GLY A 152 14.48 -11.41 -0.28
N ASP A 153 15.37 -10.95 0.58
CA ASP A 153 15.26 -11.04 2.05
C ASP A 153 14.69 -9.78 2.69
N VAL A 154 14.05 -8.89 1.90
CA VAL A 154 13.49 -7.63 2.36
C VAL A 154 11.98 -7.60 2.10
N LEU A 155 11.19 -7.27 3.10
CA LEU A 155 9.79 -6.91 2.95
C LEU A 155 9.69 -5.42 2.62
N ARG A 156 9.34 -5.12 1.37
CA ARG A 156 9.01 -3.77 0.92
C ARG A 156 7.53 -3.50 1.13
N LEU A 157 7.22 -2.34 1.68
CA LEU A 157 5.86 -1.94 1.96
C LEU A 157 5.36 -1.07 0.81
N VAL A 158 4.50 -1.65 -0.03
CA VAL A 158 3.95 -0.98 -1.23
C VAL A 158 2.94 0.09 -0.86
N ASN A 159 2.20 -0.11 0.24
CA ASN A 159 1.32 0.89 0.81
C ASN A 159 1.86 1.38 2.17
N CYS A 160 1.73 2.68 2.42
CA CYS A 160 1.96 3.28 3.73
C CYS A 160 0.61 3.74 4.31
N PRO A 161 0.17 3.23 5.48
CA PRO A 161 -1.08 3.66 6.10
C PRO A 161 -1.13 5.17 6.42
N PHE A 162 0.03 5.82 6.44
CA PHE A 162 0.20 7.25 6.71
C PHE A 162 0.53 8.05 5.46
N HIS A 163 0.25 7.50 4.25
CA HIS A 163 0.73 8.03 2.98
C HIS A 163 0.45 9.53 2.80
N VAL A 164 -0.80 9.95 2.96
CA VAL A 164 -1.19 11.35 2.76
C VAL A 164 -0.48 12.30 3.74
N LEU A 165 -0.39 11.90 5.00
CA LEU A 165 0.28 12.69 6.02
C LEU A 165 1.80 12.74 5.78
N SER A 166 2.40 11.63 5.34
CA SER A 166 3.82 11.55 5.02
C SER A 166 4.23 12.39 3.80
N GLN A 167 3.31 12.69 2.89
CA GLN A 167 3.58 13.60 1.77
C GLN A 167 3.75 15.06 2.24
N ARG A 168 3.04 15.46 3.29
CA ARG A 168 3.08 16.82 3.84
C ARG A 168 4.15 16.99 4.92
N HIS A 169 4.36 15.97 5.74
CA HIS A 169 5.26 15.94 6.89
C HIS A 169 6.24 14.75 6.84
N PRO A 170 7.05 14.60 5.76
CA PRO A 170 7.82 13.38 5.53
C PRO A 170 8.81 13.06 6.65
N GLY A 171 9.54 14.05 7.16
CA GLY A 171 10.53 13.84 8.23
C GLY A 171 9.89 13.28 9.50
N LEU A 172 8.84 13.96 9.97
CA LEU A 172 8.12 13.60 11.20
C LEU A 172 7.44 12.23 11.07
N VAL A 173 6.66 12.03 9.99
CA VAL A 173 5.79 10.86 9.82
C VAL A 173 6.58 9.61 9.45
N CYS A 174 7.60 9.72 8.60
CA CYS A 174 8.43 8.55 8.27
C CYS A 174 9.29 8.11 9.46
N GLY A 175 9.80 9.04 10.27
CA GLY A 175 10.51 8.72 11.51
C GLY A 175 9.59 8.07 12.56
N MET A 176 8.39 8.60 12.74
CA MET A 176 7.34 8.00 13.57
C MET A 176 7.02 6.56 13.10
N ASN A 177 6.83 6.37 11.79
CA ASN A 177 6.50 5.07 11.23
C ASN A 177 7.63 4.05 11.43
N LEU A 178 8.89 4.45 11.24
CA LEU A 178 10.04 3.60 11.56
C LEU A 178 10.01 3.15 13.02
N ALA A 179 9.85 4.10 13.95
CA ALA A 179 9.82 3.79 15.37
C ALA A 179 8.64 2.88 15.77
N LEU A 180 7.48 3.03 15.12
CA LEU A 180 6.34 2.15 15.29
C LEU A 180 6.67 0.71 14.87
N LEU A 181 7.29 0.54 13.70
CA LEU A 181 7.67 -0.78 13.19
C LEU A 181 8.81 -1.41 14.00
N GLU A 182 9.77 -0.61 14.47
CA GLU A 182 10.80 -1.09 15.41
C GLU A 182 10.18 -1.61 16.71
N GLY A 183 9.16 -0.91 17.23
CA GLY A 183 8.42 -1.37 18.41
C GLY A 183 7.64 -2.66 18.17
N LEU A 184 7.00 -2.79 16.98
CA LEU A 184 6.26 -4.00 16.58
C LEU A 184 7.16 -5.24 16.45
N LEU A 185 8.42 -5.04 16.10
CA LEU A 185 9.40 -6.10 15.82
C LEU A 185 10.42 -6.27 16.94
N GLU A 186 10.25 -5.60 18.08
CA GLU A 186 11.27 -5.60 19.15
C GLU A 186 11.59 -7.00 19.68
N ASP A 187 10.55 -7.85 19.79
CA ASP A 187 10.68 -9.24 20.24
C ASP A 187 10.85 -10.23 19.08
N ALA A 188 10.99 -9.75 17.84
CA ALA A 188 11.17 -10.57 16.65
C ALA A 188 12.65 -10.89 16.44
N ASP A 189 13.08 -12.09 16.78
CA ASP A 189 14.47 -12.52 16.61
C ASP A 189 14.92 -12.45 15.14
N GLY A 190 15.98 -11.69 14.90
CA GLY A 190 16.61 -11.60 13.58
C GLY A 190 15.84 -10.78 12.53
N LEU A 191 14.88 -9.94 12.94
CA LEU A 191 14.22 -8.99 12.05
C LEU A 191 14.50 -7.55 12.52
N THR A 192 14.58 -6.64 11.55
CA THR A 192 14.77 -5.21 11.82
C THR A 192 14.03 -4.36 10.81
N ALA A 193 13.50 -3.23 11.28
CA ALA A 193 12.98 -2.19 10.40
C ALA A 193 14.08 -1.15 10.12
N ARG A 194 14.13 -0.63 8.90
CA ARG A 194 15.02 0.48 8.54
C ARG A 194 14.44 1.37 7.45
N MET A 195 15.01 2.55 7.33
CA MET A 195 14.69 3.46 6.24
C MET A 195 15.32 2.99 4.91
N ASP A 196 14.49 2.92 3.86
CA ASP A 196 14.89 2.69 2.46
C ASP A 196 13.90 3.39 1.51
N PRO A 197 13.89 4.74 1.49
CA PRO A 197 12.91 5.49 0.73
C PRO A 197 13.07 5.24 -0.78
N ARG A 198 11.97 4.85 -1.43
CA ARG A 198 11.88 4.71 -2.89
C ARG A 198 10.61 5.37 -3.41
N PRO A 199 10.64 5.95 -4.62
CA PRO A 199 9.44 6.55 -5.20
C PRO A 199 8.26 5.56 -5.26
N GLY A 200 7.09 6.00 -4.79
CA GLY A 200 5.86 5.20 -4.83
C GLY A 200 5.75 4.09 -3.78
N LEU A 201 6.74 3.94 -2.89
CA LEU A 201 6.75 2.94 -1.81
C LEU A 201 6.80 3.62 -0.44
N CYS A 202 6.50 2.87 0.60
CA CYS A 202 6.76 3.30 1.98
C CYS A 202 8.26 3.51 2.20
N CYS A 203 8.61 4.50 3.02
CA CYS A 203 10.00 4.81 3.37
C CYS A 203 10.66 3.74 4.23
N VAL A 204 9.88 2.85 4.84
CA VAL A 204 10.38 1.82 5.77
C VAL A 204 10.28 0.45 5.11
N VAL A 205 11.30 -0.37 5.35
CA VAL A 205 11.35 -1.78 4.97
C VAL A 205 11.64 -2.63 6.21
N VAL A 206 11.30 -3.91 6.14
CA VAL A 206 11.67 -4.90 7.16
C VAL A 206 12.56 -5.95 6.50
N GLU A 207 13.67 -6.26 7.14
CA GLU A 207 14.63 -7.25 6.64
C GLU A 207 15.18 -8.11 7.78
N ARG A 208 15.85 -9.20 7.41
CA ARG A 208 16.60 -9.97 8.39
C ARG A 208 17.76 -9.13 8.94
N SER A 209 17.85 -9.09 10.27
CA SER A 209 19.00 -8.51 10.93
C SER A 209 20.25 -9.26 10.48
N LYS A 210 21.25 -8.55 9.98
CA LYS A 210 22.57 -9.15 9.75
C LYS A 210 23.21 -9.36 11.11
N ASN A 211 22.93 -10.50 11.73
CA ASN A 211 23.73 -10.91 12.86
C ASN A 211 25.17 -11.00 12.37
N ASN A 212 26.07 -10.22 12.96
CA ASN A 212 27.51 -10.40 12.80
C ASN A 212 27.81 -11.87 13.12
N GLU A 213 28.08 -12.67 12.08
CA GLU A 213 28.85 -13.90 12.28
C GLU A 213 30.22 -13.46 12.78
N SER A 214 30.40 -13.58 14.08
CA SER A 214 31.69 -13.43 14.76
C SER A 214 32.31 -14.78 14.91
#